data_ad1aefc3900d2891d90f9e5fb23e6f8e
#
_entry.id   ad1aefc3900d2891d90f9e5fb23e6f8e
#
_cell.length_a   1.000
_cell.length_b   1.000
_cell.length_c   1.000
_cell.angle_alpha   90.00
_cell.angle_beta   90.00
_cell.angle_gamma   90.00
#
_symmetry.space_group_name_H-M   'P 1'
#
loop_
_entity.id
_entity.type
_entity.pdbx_description
1 polymer ?
#
loop_
_entity_poly.entity_id
_entity_poly.type
_entity_poly.pdbx_seq_one_letter_code
_entity_poly.pdbx_strand_id
1 'polypeptide(L)'
;MSQADKTASGGQAGEGVDRAAQLMHRMDATQPTATFKKVMALTSAGVFVDAMDVYLAGGVKSTLAETGFATNEQTAAFLSAGFLGLFIGSLIAGLIGDKLGRRKAFQFNLLLFGFATILGALSPNMTFMIAMRFFVGLGLGSELVTSFSMINEFAPVARRGRWCAIGSTIANCGSPIGDAHRNLRLPQESLCGRKDHHRC
;
A
#
# COMPACT_ATOMS: atom_id res chain seq x y z
N MET A 1 9.52 49.51 26.37
CA MET A 1 8.97 48.74 25.25
C MET A 1 7.49 49.09 25.17
N SER A 2 7.11 49.84 24.14
CA SER A 2 5.86 50.59 24.03
C SER A 2 4.67 49.67 23.65
N GLN A 3 3.49 50.01 24.17
CA GLN A 3 2.21 49.32 23.84
C GLN A 3 1.89 49.35 22.32
N ALA A 4 2.47 50.23 21.55
CA ALA A 4 2.31 50.31 20.11
C ALA A 4 2.89 49.09 19.34
N ASP A 5 3.89 48.41 19.88
CA ASP A 5 4.55 47.27 19.25
C ASP A 5 3.70 45.95 19.40
N LYS A 6 2.89 45.85 20.45
CA LYS A 6 1.98 44.71 20.66
C LYS A 6 0.73 44.75 19.78
N THR A 7 0.27 45.96 19.41
CA THR A 7 -0.90 46.10 18.55
C THR A 7 -0.58 45.82 17.07
N ALA A 8 0.62 46.18 16.62
CA ALA A 8 1.08 45.91 15.26
C ALA A 8 1.32 44.39 15.02
N SER A 9 1.84 43.67 15.99
CA SER A 9 2.03 42.22 15.93
C SER A 9 0.73 41.44 15.92
N GLY A 10 -0.29 41.89 16.65
CA GLY A 10 -1.62 41.25 16.67
C GLY A 10 -2.40 41.41 15.36
N GLY A 11 -2.22 42.55 14.67
CA GLY A 11 -2.87 42.79 13.37
C GLY A 11 -2.35 41.90 12.24
N GLN A 12 -1.03 41.75 12.18
CA GLN A 12 -0.40 40.89 11.15
C GLN A 12 -0.71 39.39 11.35
N ALA A 13 -0.82 38.94 12.59
CA ALA A 13 -1.23 37.56 12.90
C ALA A 13 -2.69 37.31 12.51
N GLY A 14 -3.60 38.26 12.75
CA GLY A 14 -5.01 38.18 12.34
C GLY A 14 -5.18 38.13 10.82
N GLU A 15 -4.50 39.02 10.09
CA GLU A 15 -4.53 39.03 8.62
C GLU A 15 -3.97 37.74 8.01
N GLY A 16 -2.94 37.14 8.62
CA GLY A 16 -2.37 35.86 8.20
C GLY A 16 -3.36 34.70 8.35
N VAL A 17 -4.09 34.69 9.47
CA VAL A 17 -5.13 33.66 9.72
C VAL A 17 -6.30 33.81 8.75
N ASP A 18 -6.74 35.03 8.49
CA ASP A 18 -7.85 35.29 7.54
C ASP A 18 -7.47 34.94 6.10
N ARG A 19 -6.24 35.23 5.67
CA ARG A 19 -5.72 34.82 4.36
C ARG A 19 -5.64 33.29 4.24
N ALA A 20 -5.16 32.61 5.27
CA ALA A 20 -5.10 31.16 5.31
C ALA A 20 -6.52 30.55 5.23
N ALA A 21 -7.49 31.09 5.97
CA ALA A 21 -8.88 30.67 5.94
C ALA A 21 -9.51 30.88 4.56
N GLN A 22 -9.26 32.03 3.90
CA GLN A 22 -9.73 32.31 2.54
C GLN A 22 -9.10 31.38 1.50
N LEU A 23 -7.82 31.06 1.61
CA LEU A 23 -7.14 30.10 0.75
C LEU A 23 -7.70 28.69 0.94
N MET A 24 -7.94 28.26 2.15
CA MET A 24 -8.58 26.97 2.45
C MET A 24 -9.99 26.92 1.85
N HIS A 25 -10.79 27.96 2.02
CA HIS A 25 -12.14 28.03 1.45
C HIS A 25 -12.13 28.00 -0.09
N ARG A 26 -11.15 28.65 -0.74
CA ARG A 26 -10.97 28.57 -2.20
C ARG A 26 -10.54 27.18 -2.65
N MET A 27 -9.67 26.50 -1.90
CA MET A 27 -9.27 25.12 -2.19
C MET A 27 -10.45 24.14 -2.04
N ASP A 28 -11.29 24.33 -1.03
CA ASP A 28 -12.49 23.49 -0.81
C ASP A 28 -13.60 23.73 -1.84
N ALA A 29 -13.72 24.96 -2.36
CA ALA A 29 -14.67 25.30 -3.41
C ALA A 29 -14.25 24.82 -4.80
N THR A 30 -12.96 24.44 -4.96
CA THR A 30 -12.45 23.95 -6.23
C THR A 30 -12.98 22.54 -6.50
N GLN A 31 -13.72 22.36 -7.58
CA GLN A 31 -14.19 21.06 -8.05
C GLN A 31 -13.00 20.13 -8.32
N PRO A 32 -13.12 18.82 -8.02
CA PRO A 32 -12.05 17.87 -8.29
C PRO A 32 -11.72 17.83 -9.78
N THR A 33 -10.58 18.38 -10.14
CA THR A 33 -10.06 18.47 -11.51
C THR A 33 -9.92 17.06 -12.12
N ALA A 34 -10.04 16.95 -13.44
CA ALA A 34 -9.82 15.67 -14.16
C ALA A 34 -8.45 15.03 -13.80
N THR A 35 -7.43 15.85 -13.60
CA THR A 35 -6.10 15.40 -13.13
C THR A 35 -6.16 14.78 -11.75
N PHE A 36 -6.91 15.36 -10.79
CA PHE A 36 -7.11 14.79 -9.48
C PHE A 36 -7.77 13.41 -9.54
N LYS A 37 -8.84 13.27 -10.34
CA LYS A 37 -9.52 11.97 -10.52
C LYS A 37 -8.59 10.92 -11.12
N LYS A 38 -7.72 11.29 -12.08
CA LYS A 38 -6.73 10.37 -12.66
C LYS A 38 -5.69 9.93 -11.63
N VAL A 39 -5.15 10.86 -10.84
CA VAL A 39 -4.19 10.55 -9.76
C VAL A 39 -4.84 9.61 -8.74
N MET A 40 -6.06 9.94 -8.29
CA MET A 40 -6.80 9.09 -7.34
C MET A 40 -7.04 7.69 -7.87
N ALA A 41 -7.47 7.55 -9.12
CA ALA A 41 -7.71 6.24 -9.74
C ALA A 41 -6.42 5.43 -9.84
N LEU A 42 -5.32 6.06 -10.27
CA LEU A 42 -4.03 5.38 -10.41
C LEU A 42 -3.47 4.94 -9.05
N THR A 43 -3.51 5.84 -8.06
CA THR A 43 -3.06 5.55 -6.69
C THR A 43 -3.91 4.45 -6.04
N SER A 44 -5.23 4.51 -6.20
CA SER A 44 -6.12 3.46 -5.67
C SER A 44 -5.91 2.11 -6.35
N ALA A 45 -5.62 2.10 -7.65
CA ALA A 45 -5.29 0.87 -8.37
C ALA A 45 -3.95 0.27 -7.88
N GLY A 46 -2.93 1.10 -7.62
CA GLY A 46 -1.67 0.66 -7.03
C GLY A 46 -1.90 -0.02 -5.68
N VAL A 47 -2.53 0.68 -4.73
CA VAL A 47 -2.81 0.14 -3.39
C VAL A 47 -3.71 -1.12 -3.44
N PHE A 48 -4.59 -1.25 -4.43
CA PHE A 48 -5.37 -2.48 -4.66
C PHE A 48 -4.47 -3.66 -5.04
N VAL A 49 -3.53 -3.45 -5.97
CA VAL A 49 -2.56 -4.49 -6.39
C VAL A 49 -1.66 -4.88 -5.22
N ASP A 50 -1.23 -3.92 -4.40
CA ASP A 50 -0.46 -4.15 -3.19
C ASP A 50 -1.20 -5.06 -2.20
N ALA A 51 -2.47 -4.75 -1.95
CA ALA A 51 -3.32 -5.57 -1.10
C ALA A 51 -3.46 -7.00 -1.66
N MET A 52 -3.69 -7.14 -2.96
CA MET A 52 -3.74 -8.45 -3.62
C MET A 52 -2.46 -9.25 -3.42
N ASP A 53 -1.28 -8.63 -3.54
CA ASP A 53 0.00 -9.32 -3.34
C ASP A 53 0.16 -9.84 -1.91
N VAL A 54 -0.22 -9.06 -0.89
CA VAL A 54 -0.16 -9.48 0.52
C VAL A 54 -1.05 -10.71 0.76
N TYR A 55 -2.27 -10.74 0.20
CA TYR A 55 -3.17 -11.88 0.34
C TYR A 55 -2.70 -13.10 -0.46
N LEU A 56 -2.18 -12.90 -1.68
CA LEU A 56 -1.59 -13.97 -2.48
C LEU A 56 -0.39 -14.62 -1.79
N ALA A 57 0.43 -13.84 -1.10
CA ALA A 57 1.54 -14.38 -0.31
C ALA A 57 1.08 -15.34 0.80
N GLY A 58 -0.06 -15.02 1.44
CA GLY A 58 -0.69 -15.94 2.39
C GLY A 58 -1.16 -17.24 1.76
N GLY A 59 -1.69 -17.19 0.53
CA GLY A 59 -2.09 -18.36 -0.26
C GLY A 59 -0.89 -19.20 -0.72
N VAL A 60 0.17 -18.55 -1.19
CA VAL A 60 1.41 -19.22 -1.60
C VAL A 60 2.04 -19.99 -0.44
N LYS A 61 1.96 -19.44 0.77
CA LYS A 61 2.41 -20.13 1.99
C LYS A 61 1.81 -21.52 2.15
N SER A 62 0.49 -21.66 2.00
CA SER A 62 -0.20 -22.95 2.16
C SER A 62 0.25 -23.96 1.10
N THR A 63 0.33 -23.51 -0.15
CA THR A 63 0.77 -24.36 -1.26
C THR A 63 2.22 -24.82 -1.12
N LEU A 64 3.13 -23.95 -0.67
CA LEU A 64 4.53 -24.29 -0.44
C LEU A 64 4.70 -25.34 0.68
N ALA A 65 3.88 -25.24 1.73
CA ALA A 65 3.88 -26.22 2.82
C ALA A 65 3.31 -27.59 2.36
N GLU A 66 2.24 -27.60 1.55
CA GLU A 66 1.60 -28.81 1.04
C GLU A 66 2.45 -29.56 0.02
N THR A 67 3.15 -28.83 -0.87
CA THR A 67 4.00 -29.42 -1.91
C THR A 67 5.36 -29.91 -1.39
N GLY A 68 5.69 -29.61 -0.13
CA GLY A 68 7.00 -29.97 0.44
C GLY A 68 8.18 -29.23 -0.18
N PHE A 69 7.92 -28.18 -0.99
CA PHE A 69 8.97 -27.37 -1.63
C PHE A 69 9.73 -26.51 -0.62
N ALA A 70 9.09 -26.16 0.50
CA ALA A 70 9.68 -25.35 1.56
C ALA A 70 9.40 -25.93 2.93
N THR A 71 10.39 -25.82 3.82
CA THR A 71 10.18 -26.12 5.24
C THR A 71 9.32 -25.05 5.91
N ASN A 72 8.70 -25.40 7.05
CA ASN A 72 7.91 -24.42 7.81
C ASN A 72 8.74 -23.19 8.22
N GLU A 73 10.03 -23.37 8.51
CA GLU A 73 10.96 -22.29 8.83
C GLU A 73 11.21 -21.37 7.63
N GLN A 74 11.41 -21.94 6.45
CA GLN A 74 11.61 -21.18 5.22
C GLN A 74 10.34 -20.40 4.83
N THR A 75 9.17 -20.97 5.05
CA THR A 75 7.90 -20.34 4.80
C THR A 75 7.65 -19.16 5.77
N ALA A 76 8.02 -19.33 7.04
CA ALA A 76 8.00 -18.25 8.01
C ALA A 76 8.99 -17.14 7.64
N ALA A 77 10.21 -17.49 7.21
CA ALA A 77 11.23 -16.55 6.74
C ALA A 77 10.73 -15.75 5.50
N PHE A 78 10.02 -16.39 4.58
CA PHE A 78 9.44 -15.75 3.40
C PHE A 78 8.44 -14.63 3.79
N LEU A 79 7.54 -14.91 4.74
CA LEU A 79 6.59 -13.89 5.22
C LEU A 79 7.30 -12.79 6.00
N SER A 80 8.22 -13.16 6.89
CA SER A 80 8.97 -12.21 7.71
C SER A 80 9.82 -11.27 6.86
N ALA A 81 10.46 -11.79 5.81
CA ALA A 81 11.22 -10.97 4.86
C ALA A 81 10.34 -9.93 4.16
N GLY A 82 9.11 -10.29 3.77
CA GLY A 82 8.16 -9.34 3.20
C GLY A 82 7.77 -8.21 4.15
N PHE A 83 7.45 -8.54 5.40
CA PHE A 83 7.11 -7.53 6.42
C PHE A 83 8.32 -6.66 6.80
N LEU A 84 9.52 -7.24 6.88
CA LEU A 84 10.74 -6.48 7.13
C LEU A 84 11.02 -5.50 5.99
N GLY A 85 10.86 -5.94 4.74
CA GLY A 85 10.96 -5.09 3.56
C GLY A 85 9.94 -3.94 3.60
N LEU A 86 8.68 -4.23 3.92
CA LEU A 86 7.60 -3.24 4.06
C LEU A 86 7.93 -2.19 5.12
N PHE A 87 8.43 -2.62 6.29
CA PHE A 87 8.84 -1.71 7.36
C PHE A 87 9.97 -0.78 6.91
N ILE A 88 11.04 -1.34 6.34
CA ILE A 88 12.19 -0.55 5.84
C ILE A 88 11.77 0.37 4.68
N GLY A 89 10.96 -0.14 3.76
CA GLY A 89 10.43 0.62 2.63
C GLY A 89 9.62 1.83 3.07
N SER A 90 8.77 1.69 4.08
CA SER A 90 7.99 2.80 4.63
C SER A 90 8.87 3.89 5.26
N LEU A 91 9.96 3.53 5.92
CA LEU A 91 10.92 4.50 6.48
C LEU A 91 11.67 5.27 5.38
N ILE A 92 12.07 4.58 4.32
CA ILE A 92 12.82 5.17 3.21
C ILE A 92 11.91 6.01 2.30
N ALA A 93 10.62 5.72 2.25
CA ALA A 93 9.65 6.39 1.39
C ALA A 93 9.63 7.92 1.53
N GLY A 94 9.71 8.41 2.77
CA GLY A 94 9.80 9.84 3.05
C GLY A 94 11.02 10.47 2.40
N LEU A 95 12.19 9.87 2.61
CA LEU A 95 13.47 10.38 2.08
C LEU A 95 13.50 10.37 0.55
N ILE A 96 12.98 9.33 -0.08
CA ILE A 96 12.89 9.21 -1.55
C ILE A 96 11.88 10.21 -2.11
N GLY A 97 10.71 10.32 -1.47
CA GLY A 97 9.66 11.24 -1.89
C GLY A 97 10.09 12.70 -1.86
N ASP A 98 10.86 13.09 -0.85
CA ASP A 98 11.35 14.46 -0.69
C ASP A 98 12.48 14.80 -1.69
N LYS A 99 13.37 13.85 -2.02
CA LYS A 99 14.50 14.08 -2.94
C LYS A 99 14.13 13.97 -4.41
N LEU A 100 13.37 12.95 -4.79
CA LEU A 100 13.03 12.66 -6.20
C LEU A 100 11.69 13.28 -6.63
N GLY A 101 10.89 13.73 -5.67
CA GLY A 101 9.53 14.19 -5.89
C GLY A 101 8.54 13.02 -5.96
N ARG A 102 7.32 13.24 -5.44
CA ARG A 102 6.27 12.22 -5.22
C ARG A 102 5.99 11.36 -6.46
N ARG A 103 5.87 11.99 -7.63
CA ARG A 103 5.56 11.28 -8.88
C ARG A 103 6.64 10.31 -9.31
N LYS A 104 7.92 10.71 -9.23
CA LYS A 104 9.05 9.84 -9.60
C LYS A 104 9.25 8.74 -8.58
N ALA A 105 9.09 9.05 -7.29
CA ALA A 105 9.16 8.05 -6.22
C ALA A 105 8.11 6.95 -6.43
N PHE A 106 6.86 7.31 -6.72
CA PHE A 106 5.78 6.36 -7.00
C PHE A 106 6.10 5.46 -8.20
N GLN A 107 6.58 6.02 -9.31
CA GLN A 107 6.97 5.24 -10.49
C GLN A 107 8.13 4.28 -10.20
N PHE A 108 9.14 4.74 -9.45
CA PHE A 108 10.27 3.91 -9.05
C PHE A 108 9.84 2.74 -8.17
N ASN A 109 8.95 2.98 -7.21
CA ASN A 109 8.42 1.95 -6.32
C ASN A 109 7.64 0.87 -7.09
N LEU A 110 6.77 1.28 -8.04
CA LEU A 110 6.05 0.34 -8.92
C LEU A 110 7.00 -0.51 -9.77
N LEU A 111 8.06 0.10 -10.33
CA LEU A 111 9.05 -0.64 -11.11
C LEU A 111 9.81 -1.63 -10.23
N LEU A 112 10.23 -1.21 -9.04
CA LEU A 112 10.94 -2.07 -8.08
C LEU A 112 10.06 -3.27 -7.67
N PHE A 113 8.80 -2.99 -7.30
CA PHE A 113 7.83 -4.02 -6.96
C PHE A 113 7.59 -4.99 -8.11
N GLY A 114 7.27 -4.49 -9.31
CA GLY A 114 6.98 -5.32 -10.47
C GLY A 114 8.18 -6.18 -10.89
N PHE A 115 9.37 -5.60 -10.92
CA PHE A 115 10.60 -6.32 -11.26
C PHE A 115 10.94 -7.42 -10.23
N ALA A 116 10.85 -7.09 -8.94
CA ALA A 116 11.10 -8.05 -7.87
C ALA A 116 10.07 -9.19 -7.88
N THR A 117 8.81 -8.91 -8.19
CA THR A 117 7.75 -9.92 -8.30
C THR A 117 8.02 -10.89 -9.46
N ILE A 118 8.41 -10.39 -10.64
CA ILE A 118 8.75 -11.21 -11.80
C ILE A 118 9.96 -12.09 -11.49
N LEU A 119 11.03 -11.54 -10.91
CA LEU A 119 12.21 -12.32 -10.52
C LEU A 119 11.86 -13.36 -9.44
N GLY A 120 10.99 -13.02 -8.50
CA GLY A 120 10.48 -13.94 -7.49
C GLY A 120 9.71 -15.12 -8.09
N ALA A 121 8.89 -14.86 -9.12
CA ALA A 121 8.14 -15.90 -9.83
C ALA A 121 9.05 -16.85 -10.64
N LEU A 122 10.20 -16.37 -11.10
CA LEU A 122 11.21 -17.16 -11.83
C LEU A 122 12.26 -17.82 -10.91
N SER A 123 12.07 -17.77 -9.60
CA SER A 123 13.08 -18.19 -8.65
C SER A 123 13.29 -19.72 -8.68
N PRO A 124 14.53 -20.18 -8.85
CA PRO A 124 14.86 -21.61 -8.83
C PRO A 124 14.95 -22.19 -7.41
N ASN A 125 15.17 -21.34 -6.40
CA ASN A 125 15.44 -21.74 -5.02
C ASN A 125 14.63 -20.92 -4.02
N MET A 126 14.23 -21.54 -2.90
CA MET A 126 13.48 -20.87 -1.84
C MET A 126 14.24 -19.68 -1.22
N THR A 127 15.55 -19.78 -1.08
CA THR A 127 16.38 -18.68 -0.56
C THR A 127 16.32 -17.44 -1.45
N PHE A 128 16.37 -17.63 -2.78
CA PHE A 128 16.23 -16.52 -3.73
C PHE A 128 14.83 -15.90 -3.68
N MET A 129 13.80 -16.74 -3.54
CA MET A 129 12.42 -16.32 -3.39
C MET A 129 12.21 -15.45 -2.12
N ILE A 130 12.84 -15.82 -1.00
CA ILE A 130 12.83 -15.04 0.25
C ILE A 130 13.51 -13.68 0.04
N ALA A 131 14.64 -13.63 -0.64
CA ALA A 131 15.33 -12.38 -0.96
C ALA A 131 14.49 -11.48 -1.85
N MET A 132 13.86 -12.01 -2.90
CA MET A 132 12.96 -11.24 -3.77
C MET A 132 11.72 -10.74 -3.00
N ARG A 133 11.20 -11.52 -2.06
CA ARG A 133 10.08 -11.12 -1.20
C ARG A 133 10.42 -9.90 -0.33
N PHE A 134 11.66 -9.80 0.12
CA PHE A 134 12.13 -8.59 0.82
C PHE A 134 12.07 -7.35 -0.08
N PHE A 135 12.54 -7.44 -1.32
CA PHE A 135 12.48 -6.31 -2.28
C PHE A 135 11.06 -5.96 -2.68
N VAL A 136 10.18 -6.94 -2.85
CA VAL A 136 8.74 -6.73 -3.04
C VAL A 136 8.17 -5.93 -1.86
N GLY A 137 8.43 -6.38 -0.64
CA GLY A 137 7.99 -5.67 0.57
C GLY A 137 8.50 -4.23 0.64
N LEU A 138 9.76 -4.00 0.26
CA LEU A 138 10.37 -2.67 0.25
C LEU A 138 9.64 -1.73 -0.74
N GLY A 139 9.32 -2.21 -1.93
CA GLY A 139 8.49 -1.48 -2.90
C GLY A 139 7.10 -1.16 -2.37
N LEU A 140 6.40 -2.17 -1.82
CA LEU A 140 5.07 -2.05 -1.23
C LEU A 140 5.02 -1.01 -0.09
N GLY A 141 5.97 -1.08 0.86
CA GLY A 141 6.04 -0.14 1.98
C GLY A 141 6.23 1.31 1.53
N SER A 142 7.12 1.52 0.58
CA SER A 142 7.35 2.83 -0.02
C SER A 142 6.14 3.34 -0.80
N GLU A 143 5.45 2.46 -1.52
CA GLU A 143 4.28 2.81 -2.32
C GLU A 143 3.11 3.23 -1.45
N LEU A 144 2.80 2.51 -0.38
CA LEU A 144 1.74 2.85 0.57
C LEU A 144 1.91 4.26 1.14
N VAL A 145 3.10 4.58 1.66
CA VAL A 145 3.38 5.91 2.23
C VAL A 145 3.26 6.99 1.17
N THR A 146 3.82 6.78 -0.02
CA THR A 146 3.78 7.76 -1.12
C THR A 146 2.34 7.97 -1.61
N SER A 147 1.55 6.90 -1.71
CA SER A 147 0.16 6.92 -2.14
C SER A 147 -0.72 7.73 -1.20
N PHE A 148 -0.68 7.46 0.09
CA PHE A 148 -1.45 8.23 1.08
C PHE A 148 -0.98 9.68 1.17
N SER A 149 0.32 9.94 1.02
CA SER A 149 0.86 11.28 0.97
C SER A 149 0.33 12.05 -0.25
N MET A 150 0.31 11.44 -1.44
CA MET A 150 -0.27 12.06 -2.65
C MET A 150 -1.77 12.34 -2.47
N ILE A 151 -2.53 11.42 -1.92
CA ILE A 151 -3.96 11.64 -1.64
C ILE A 151 -4.14 12.86 -0.73
N ASN A 152 -3.37 12.95 0.34
CA ASN A 152 -3.45 14.06 1.30
C ASN A 152 -3.04 15.41 0.70
N GLU A 153 -2.10 15.45 -0.22
CA GLU A 153 -1.64 16.67 -0.88
C GLU A 153 -2.65 17.19 -1.91
N PHE A 154 -3.28 16.29 -2.68
CA PHE A 154 -4.19 16.66 -3.75
C PHE A 154 -5.65 16.75 -3.33
N ALA A 155 -6.06 16.12 -2.22
CA ALA A 155 -7.44 16.12 -1.76
C ALA A 155 -7.82 17.46 -1.10
N PRO A 156 -9.04 18.01 -1.40
CA PRO A 156 -9.59 19.16 -0.71
C PRO A 156 -9.63 18.91 0.82
N VAL A 157 -9.25 19.93 1.60
CA VAL A 157 -9.08 19.82 3.07
C VAL A 157 -10.32 19.25 3.75
N ALA A 158 -11.52 19.76 3.40
CA ALA A 158 -12.79 19.32 3.96
C ALA A 158 -13.18 17.86 3.63
N ARG A 159 -12.56 17.26 2.61
CA ARG A 159 -12.92 15.93 2.11
C ARG A 159 -11.77 14.92 2.14
N ARG A 160 -10.60 15.28 2.69
CA ARG A 160 -9.41 14.41 2.74
C ARG A 160 -9.70 13.05 3.36
N GLY A 161 -10.33 13.04 4.54
CA GLY A 161 -10.69 11.80 5.22
C GLY A 161 -11.59 10.89 4.38
N ARG A 162 -12.54 11.47 3.64
CA ARG A 162 -13.43 10.71 2.74
C ARG A 162 -12.66 10.07 1.58
N TRP A 163 -11.71 10.79 0.97
CA TRP A 163 -10.90 10.26 -0.12
C TRP A 163 -9.92 9.19 0.37
N CYS A 164 -9.30 9.38 1.54
CA CYS A 164 -8.48 8.34 2.17
C CYS A 164 -9.30 7.09 2.50
N ALA A 165 -10.51 7.25 3.03
CA ALA A 165 -11.41 6.13 3.32
C ALA A 165 -11.80 5.37 2.05
N ILE A 166 -12.13 6.07 0.95
CA ILE A 166 -12.43 5.44 -0.35
C ILE A 166 -11.22 4.64 -0.84
N GLY A 167 -10.01 5.22 -0.81
CA GLY A 167 -8.77 4.54 -1.20
C GLY A 167 -8.52 3.27 -0.38
N SER A 168 -8.65 3.35 0.95
CA SER A 168 -8.52 2.21 1.85
C SER A 168 -9.59 1.14 1.62
N THR A 169 -10.82 1.53 1.32
CA THR A 169 -11.91 0.59 1.02
C THR A 169 -11.63 -0.17 -0.26
N ILE A 170 -11.19 0.52 -1.32
CA ILE A 170 -10.81 -0.10 -2.60
C ILE A 170 -9.66 -1.09 -2.38
N ALA A 171 -8.63 -0.71 -1.60
CA ALA A 171 -7.53 -1.59 -1.24
C ALA A 171 -8.03 -2.89 -0.57
N ASN A 172 -8.92 -2.76 0.41
CA ASN A 172 -9.45 -3.91 1.15
C ASN A 172 -10.44 -4.77 0.33
N CYS A 173 -11.03 -4.25 -0.75
CA CYS A 173 -11.84 -5.06 -1.68
C CYS A 173 -11.01 -6.13 -2.42
N GLY A 174 -9.69 -6.01 -2.47
CA GLY A 174 -8.80 -7.06 -2.98
C GLY A 174 -8.78 -8.34 -2.14
N SER A 175 -9.03 -8.23 -0.82
CA SER A 175 -9.04 -9.34 0.13
C SER A 175 -10.02 -10.48 -0.22
N PRO A 176 -11.32 -10.24 -0.38
CA PRO A 176 -12.26 -11.30 -0.67
C PRO A 176 -12.03 -11.97 -2.04
N ILE A 177 -11.41 -11.26 -2.99
CA ILE A 177 -11.07 -11.83 -4.30
C ILE A 177 -9.94 -12.85 -4.16
N GLY A 178 -8.93 -12.55 -3.34
CA GLY A 178 -7.84 -13.48 -3.02
C GLY A 178 -8.36 -14.75 -2.32
N ASP A 179 -9.25 -14.59 -1.34
CA ASP A 179 -9.84 -15.71 -0.61
C ASP A 179 -10.84 -16.53 -1.45
N ALA A 180 -11.59 -15.91 -2.33
CA ALA A 180 -12.49 -16.62 -3.25
C ALA A 180 -11.72 -17.55 -4.20
N HIS A 181 -10.58 -17.11 -4.72
CA HIS A 181 -9.71 -17.94 -5.57
C HIS A 181 -9.14 -19.14 -4.80
N ARG A 182 -8.85 -18.99 -3.53
CA ARG A 182 -8.40 -20.08 -2.65
C ARG A 182 -9.52 -21.08 -2.38
N ASN A 183 -10.72 -20.61 -2.09
CA ASN A 183 -11.88 -21.45 -1.80
C ASN A 183 -12.39 -22.21 -3.03
N LEU A 184 -12.17 -21.70 -4.24
CA LEU A 184 -12.50 -22.40 -5.49
C LEU A 184 -11.55 -23.57 -5.77
N ARG A 185 -10.34 -23.57 -5.23
CA ARG A 185 -9.38 -24.70 -5.35
C ARG A 185 -9.58 -25.80 -4.31
N LEU A 186 -10.21 -25.52 -3.17
CA LEU A 186 -10.39 -26.48 -2.07
C LEU A 186 -11.59 -27.45 -2.15
N PRO A 187 -12.61 -27.32 -3.01
CA PRO A 187 -13.75 -28.24 -2.99
C PRO A 187 -13.44 -29.66 -3.47
N GLN A 188 -12.31 -29.88 -4.18
CA GLN A 188 -12.04 -31.23 -4.73
C GLN A 188 -11.32 -32.17 -3.76
N GLU A 189 -10.53 -31.67 -2.82
CA GLU A 189 -9.76 -32.53 -1.89
C GLU A 189 -10.55 -32.90 -0.63
N SER A 190 -11.44 -32.03 -0.16
CA SER A 190 -12.26 -32.32 1.02
C SER A 190 -13.35 -33.40 0.78
N LEU A 191 -13.68 -33.65 -0.46
CA LEU A 191 -14.64 -34.71 -0.84
C LEU A 191 -14.00 -36.10 -0.97
N CYS A 192 -12.69 -36.17 -1.23
CA CYS A 192 -11.98 -37.45 -1.34
C CYS A 192 -11.55 -38.01 0.03
N GLY A 193 -11.19 -37.13 0.99
CA GLY A 193 -10.71 -37.53 2.32
C GLY A 193 -11.78 -37.98 3.33
N ARG A 194 -13.11 -37.82 3.00
CA ARG A 194 -14.20 -38.21 3.93
C ARG A 194 -14.80 -39.59 3.68
N LYS A 195 -14.36 -40.32 2.68
CA LYS A 195 -14.97 -41.63 2.32
C LYS A 195 -14.27 -42.87 2.88
N ASP A 196 -13.10 -42.77 3.49
CA ASP A 196 -12.30 -43.97 3.84
C ASP A 196 -12.23 -44.30 5.33
N HIS A 197 -13.14 -43.80 6.19
CA HIS A 197 -13.20 -44.21 7.61
C HIS A 197 -14.34 -45.16 8.00
N HIS A 198 -15.04 -45.76 7.05
CA HIS A 198 -16.04 -46.77 7.36
C HIS A 198 -15.91 -48.00 6.42
N ARG A 199 -14.76 -48.65 6.44
CA ARG A 199 -14.64 -50.06 6.06
C ARG A 199 -13.38 -50.67 6.66
N CYS A 200 -13.46 -51.13 7.90
CA CYS A 200 -12.88 -52.36 8.44
C CYS A 200 -13.81 -52.85 9.51
#